data_c2eeb356b56be7de01b6e93b476fad6e
#
_entry.id   c2eeb356b56be7de01b6e93b476fad6e
#
_cell.length_a   1.000
_cell.length_b   1.000
_cell.length_c   1.000
_cell.angle_alpha   90.00
_cell.angle_beta   90.00
_cell.angle_gamma   90.00
#
_symmetry.space_group_name_H-M   'P 1'
#
loop_
_entity.id
_entity.type
_entity.pdbx_description
1 polymer ?
#
loop_
_entity_poly.entity_id
_entity_poly.type
_entity_poly.pdbx_seq_one_letter_code
_entity_poly.pdbx_strand_id
1 'polypeptide(L)'
;MTSLAAMAVDAFDILLDYERRSLAHVAGLPEQLDTPGLWRGIGYRIGRRRLASSFDEVVEILPLPQVTPVPGAQPWMLGLANVRGNLLPVADLKQLLEGVRTVLHEGQRMLVVRQEGGNVAVLIDELFGQRSFLPSQRLDDAVLAASGIPAGRYSHFIDRAFRLDDHDWGIFSLDRLTRTPEFRQAASDGARPHTSASDTPEEDHEH
;
A
#
# COMPACT_ATOMS: atom_id res chain seq x y z
N MET A 1 -22.17 -55.53 -40.16
CA MET A 1 -20.86 -54.86 -40.09
C MET A 1 -21.12 -53.36 -40.26
N THR A 2 -21.35 -52.69 -39.16
CA THR A 2 -21.72 -51.27 -39.15
C THR A 2 -20.46 -50.47 -38.79
N SER A 3 -19.96 -49.70 -39.77
CA SER A 3 -18.78 -48.86 -39.66
C SER A 3 -19.10 -47.66 -38.76
N LEU A 4 -18.47 -47.56 -37.60
CA LEU A 4 -18.37 -46.32 -36.81
C LEU A 4 -17.37 -45.38 -37.51
N ALA A 5 -17.87 -44.50 -38.35
CA ALA A 5 -17.11 -43.33 -38.74
C ALA A 5 -17.03 -42.39 -37.52
N ALA A 6 -15.90 -42.41 -36.79
CA ALA A 6 -15.59 -41.44 -35.80
C ALA A 6 -15.50 -40.07 -36.51
N MET A 7 -16.45 -39.18 -36.24
CA MET A 7 -16.32 -37.75 -36.60
C MET A 7 -15.13 -37.18 -35.83
N ALA A 8 -13.99 -37.09 -36.49
CA ALA A 8 -12.90 -36.28 -36.02
C ALA A 8 -13.38 -34.82 -36.10
N VAL A 9 -13.77 -34.26 -34.96
CA VAL A 9 -14.02 -32.81 -34.87
C VAL A 9 -12.68 -32.14 -35.10
N ASP A 10 -12.56 -31.40 -36.18
CA ASP A 10 -11.31 -30.68 -36.49
C ASP A 10 -11.07 -29.63 -35.38
N ALA A 11 -9.83 -29.59 -34.86
CA ALA A 11 -9.44 -28.62 -33.85
C ALA A 11 -9.71 -27.15 -34.28
N PHE A 12 -9.71 -26.95 -35.61
CA PHE A 12 -10.02 -25.64 -36.19
C PHE A 12 -11.52 -25.31 -36.05
N ASP A 13 -12.42 -26.29 -36.23
CA ASP A 13 -13.86 -26.09 -36.04
C ASP A 13 -14.21 -25.76 -34.58
N ILE A 14 -13.48 -26.33 -33.63
CA ILE A 14 -13.62 -26.02 -32.20
C ILE A 14 -13.18 -24.59 -31.94
N LEU A 15 -12.07 -24.16 -32.51
CA LEU A 15 -11.57 -22.77 -32.35
C LEU A 15 -12.53 -21.75 -32.97
N LEU A 16 -13.10 -22.02 -34.14
CA LEU A 16 -14.11 -21.17 -34.78
C LEU A 16 -15.40 -21.09 -33.96
N ASP A 17 -15.81 -22.16 -33.31
CA ASP A 17 -16.98 -22.15 -32.44
C ASP A 17 -16.70 -21.34 -31.15
N TYR A 18 -15.51 -21.44 -30.57
CA TYR A 18 -15.09 -20.60 -29.46
C TYR A 18 -15.01 -19.12 -29.86
N GLU A 19 -14.47 -18.81 -31.01
CA GLU A 19 -14.41 -17.44 -31.54
C GLU A 19 -15.82 -16.85 -31.73
N ARG A 20 -16.73 -17.62 -32.37
CA ARG A 20 -18.13 -17.21 -32.55
C ARG A 20 -18.83 -16.98 -31.22
N ARG A 21 -18.62 -17.85 -30.22
CA ARG A 21 -19.20 -17.69 -28.88
C ARG A 21 -18.60 -16.50 -28.15
N SER A 22 -17.31 -16.26 -28.32
CA SER A 22 -16.62 -15.11 -27.73
C SER A 22 -17.11 -13.78 -28.32
N LEU A 23 -17.30 -13.75 -29.65
CA LEU A 23 -17.82 -12.56 -30.34
C LEU A 23 -19.33 -12.34 -30.10
N ALA A 24 -20.10 -13.43 -29.93
CA ALA A 24 -21.52 -13.35 -29.58
C ALA A 24 -21.75 -13.06 -28.09
N HIS A 25 -20.75 -13.31 -27.26
CA HIS A 25 -20.78 -12.94 -25.86
C HIS A 25 -20.50 -11.45 -25.76
N VAL A 26 -21.56 -10.63 -25.84
CA VAL A 26 -21.51 -9.29 -25.29
C VAL A 26 -21.25 -9.50 -23.81
N ALA A 27 -19.96 -9.40 -23.40
CA ALA A 27 -19.61 -9.29 -22.02
C ALA A 27 -20.38 -8.08 -21.52
N GLY A 28 -21.54 -8.31 -20.91
CA GLY A 28 -22.17 -7.30 -20.09
C GLY A 28 -21.07 -6.88 -19.13
N LEU A 29 -20.67 -5.63 -19.17
CA LEU A 29 -19.88 -5.05 -18.09
C LEU A 29 -20.51 -5.62 -16.82
N PRO A 30 -19.73 -6.24 -15.90
CA PRO A 30 -20.30 -6.68 -14.64
C PRO A 30 -21.14 -5.49 -14.17
N GLU A 31 -22.46 -5.71 -13.97
CA GLU A 31 -23.30 -4.68 -13.38
C GLU A 31 -22.52 -4.20 -12.17
N GLN A 32 -21.90 -3.05 -12.31
CA GLN A 32 -21.43 -2.31 -11.17
C GLN A 32 -22.72 -2.00 -10.45
N LEU A 33 -23.06 -2.87 -9.49
CA LEU A 33 -24.08 -2.55 -8.52
C LEU A 33 -23.56 -1.29 -7.82
N ASP A 34 -23.87 -0.15 -8.41
CA ASP A 34 -23.68 1.16 -7.80
C ASP A 34 -24.69 1.26 -6.66
N THR A 35 -24.42 0.48 -5.62
CA THR A 35 -25.13 0.64 -4.37
C THR A 35 -24.73 2.01 -3.84
N PRO A 36 -25.67 2.97 -3.77
CA PRO A 36 -25.36 4.30 -3.30
C PRO A 36 -24.66 4.24 -1.94
N GLY A 37 -23.49 4.89 -1.85
CA GLY A 37 -22.71 4.93 -0.61
C GLY A 37 -21.80 3.71 -0.37
N LEU A 38 -21.69 2.76 -1.31
CA LEU A 38 -20.71 1.68 -1.22
C LEU A 38 -19.30 2.26 -1.26
N TRP A 39 -18.52 2.00 -0.19
CA TRP A 39 -17.11 2.36 -0.16
C TRP A 39 -16.24 1.19 -0.59
N ARG A 40 -15.26 1.43 -1.44
CA ARG A 40 -14.34 0.41 -1.95
C ARG A 40 -12.89 0.85 -1.77
N GLY A 41 -12.01 -0.11 -1.50
CA GLY A 41 -10.59 0.14 -1.37
C GLY A 41 -9.78 -1.13 -1.23
N ILE A 42 -8.50 -0.95 -0.93
CA ILE A 42 -7.54 -2.02 -0.69
C ILE A 42 -7.48 -2.30 0.80
N GLY A 43 -7.80 -3.54 1.18
CA GLY A 43 -7.73 -4.02 2.55
C GLY A 43 -6.36 -4.64 2.86
N TYR A 44 -5.80 -4.30 4.01
CA TYR A 44 -4.52 -4.80 4.50
C TYR A 44 -4.47 -4.78 6.02
N ARG A 45 -3.39 -5.35 6.59
CA ARG A 45 -3.15 -5.36 8.04
C ARG A 45 -1.83 -4.68 8.39
N ILE A 46 -1.85 -3.94 9.48
CA ILE A 46 -0.66 -3.42 10.16
C ILE A 46 -0.80 -3.77 11.64
N GLY A 47 0.15 -4.50 12.18
CA GLY A 47 0.05 -5.02 13.54
C GLY A 47 -1.19 -5.89 13.71
N ARG A 48 -2.05 -5.49 14.61
CA ARG A 48 -3.33 -6.17 14.88
C ARG A 48 -4.53 -5.54 14.16
N ARG A 49 -4.32 -4.42 13.46
CA ARG A 49 -5.40 -3.62 12.88
C ARG A 49 -5.64 -3.98 11.43
N ARG A 50 -6.89 -4.23 11.10
CA ARG A 50 -7.36 -4.34 9.72
C ARG A 50 -7.71 -2.96 9.23
N LEU A 51 -7.10 -2.57 8.14
CA LEU A 51 -7.21 -1.24 7.55
C LEU A 51 -7.63 -1.37 6.09
N ALA A 52 -8.26 -0.33 5.59
CA ALA A 52 -8.52 -0.19 4.17
C ALA A 52 -8.25 1.25 3.73
N SER A 53 -7.62 1.41 2.57
CA SER A 53 -7.36 2.71 1.94
C SER A 53 -8.00 2.80 0.57
N SER A 54 -8.31 4.02 0.12
CA SER A 54 -8.89 4.25 -1.20
C SER A 54 -7.96 3.77 -2.31
N PHE A 55 -8.53 3.29 -3.42
CA PHE A 55 -7.76 2.97 -4.62
C PHE A 55 -7.01 4.18 -5.18
N ASP A 56 -7.54 5.39 -5.00
CA ASP A 56 -6.94 6.62 -5.51
C ASP A 56 -5.61 6.97 -4.82
N GLU A 57 -5.43 6.48 -3.57
CA GLU A 57 -4.22 6.70 -2.80
C GLU A 57 -3.11 5.69 -3.13
N VAL A 58 -3.45 4.51 -3.68
CA VAL A 58 -2.51 3.41 -3.95
C VAL A 58 -2.26 3.30 -5.45
N VAL A 59 -1.00 3.49 -5.85
CA VAL A 59 -0.58 3.41 -7.25
C VAL A 59 -0.37 1.95 -7.68
N GLU A 60 0.26 1.17 -6.81
CA GLU A 60 0.65 -0.22 -7.12
C GLU A 60 0.86 -1.01 -5.81
N ILE A 61 0.74 -2.33 -5.91
CA ILE A 61 1.04 -3.28 -4.82
C ILE A 61 2.17 -4.18 -5.30
N LEU A 62 3.28 -4.18 -4.57
CA LEU A 62 4.49 -4.91 -4.97
C LEU A 62 4.98 -5.85 -3.86
N PRO A 63 5.66 -6.95 -4.20
CA PRO A 63 6.52 -7.63 -3.26
C PRO A 63 7.64 -6.68 -2.83
N LEU A 64 8.09 -6.79 -1.58
CA LEU A 64 9.21 -6.01 -1.09
C LEU A 64 10.51 -6.46 -1.77
N PRO A 65 11.18 -5.60 -2.56
CA PRO A 65 12.48 -5.93 -3.13
C PRO A 65 13.60 -5.74 -2.08
N GLN A 66 14.83 -5.95 -2.49
CA GLN A 66 15.97 -5.60 -1.66
C GLN A 66 15.97 -4.09 -1.37
N VAL A 67 16.08 -3.74 -0.09
CA VAL A 67 16.11 -2.35 0.39
C VAL A 67 17.52 -2.01 0.84
N THR A 68 18.05 -0.88 0.36
CA THR A 68 19.32 -0.32 0.80
C THR A 68 19.08 0.71 1.89
N PRO A 69 19.56 0.47 3.14
CA PRO A 69 19.40 1.44 4.23
C PRO A 69 20.05 2.79 3.91
N VAL A 70 19.43 3.88 4.39
CA VAL A 70 19.98 5.24 4.26
C VAL A 70 20.56 5.65 5.61
N PRO A 71 21.85 5.97 5.70
CA PRO A 71 22.48 6.45 6.93
C PRO A 71 21.79 7.75 7.42
N GLY A 72 21.56 7.84 8.72
CA GLY A 72 20.91 9.03 9.30
C GLY A 72 19.42 9.18 8.99
N ALA A 73 18.78 8.15 8.49
CA ALA A 73 17.33 8.14 8.33
C ALA A 73 16.58 7.86 9.64
N GLN A 74 15.32 8.25 9.70
CA GLN A 74 14.44 7.95 10.82
C GLN A 74 14.25 6.42 10.98
N PRO A 75 14.01 5.91 12.23
CA PRO A 75 13.88 4.46 12.49
C PRO A 75 12.82 3.74 11.66
N TRP A 76 11.77 4.44 11.27
CA TRP A 76 10.69 3.90 10.43
C TRP A 76 11.01 3.91 8.93
N MET A 77 12.05 4.61 8.51
CA MET A 77 12.53 4.61 7.13
C MET A 77 13.44 3.41 6.91
N LEU A 78 12.97 2.38 6.20
CA LEU A 78 13.77 1.19 5.92
C LEU A 78 14.93 1.47 4.99
N GLY A 79 14.75 2.35 4.02
CA GLY A 79 15.75 2.69 3.03
C GLY A 79 15.15 2.96 1.65
N LEU A 80 15.96 2.73 0.62
CA LEU A 80 15.59 2.88 -0.78
C LEU A 80 15.54 1.53 -1.48
N ALA A 81 14.49 1.30 -2.25
CA ALA A 81 14.32 0.13 -3.10
C ALA A 81 14.38 0.54 -4.57
N ASN A 82 15.02 -0.27 -5.41
CA ASN A 82 14.96 -0.09 -6.86
C ASN A 82 13.74 -0.83 -7.41
N VAL A 83 12.80 -0.07 -7.96
CA VAL A 83 11.62 -0.61 -8.63
C VAL A 83 11.63 -0.17 -10.08
N ARG A 84 11.93 -1.08 -10.99
CA ARG A 84 11.97 -0.81 -12.45
C ARG A 84 12.87 0.38 -12.83
N GLY A 85 14.02 0.52 -12.17
CA GLY A 85 14.98 1.60 -12.42
C GLY A 85 14.71 2.89 -11.63
N ASN A 86 13.60 3.00 -10.91
CA ASN A 86 13.29 4.13 -10.05
C ASN A 86 13.63 3.81 -8.59
N LEU A 87 14.28 4.74 -7.91
CA LEU A 87 14.51 4.64 -6.47
C LEU A 87 13.25 5.06 -5.70
N LEU A 88 12.73 4.14 -4.91
CA LEU A 88 11.51 4.31 -4.16
C LEU A 88 11.83 4.25 -2.66
N PRO A 89 11.56 5.32 -1.89
CA PRO A 89 11.64 5.27 -0.43
C PRO A 89 10.70 4.23 0.14
N VAL A 90 11.15 3.45 1.13
CA VAL A 90 10.35 2.40 1.77
C VAL A 90 10.20 2.70 3.26
N ALA A 91 8.96 2.87 3.72
CA ALA A 91 8.62 3.17 5.09
C ALA A 91 7.97 1.97 5.80
N ASP A 92 8.37 1.73 7.05
CA ASP A 92 7.73 0.76 7.96
C ASP A 92 6.63 1.48 8.75
N LEU A 93 5.37 1.31 8.32
CA LEU A 93 4.23 1.96 8.98
C LEU A 93 4.02 1.45 10.41
N LYS A 94 4.32 0.20 10.69
CA LYS A 94 4.19 -0.35 12.04
C LYS A 94 5.20 0.31 12.98
N GLN A 95 6.44 0.49 12.53
CA GLN A 95 7.45 1.22 13.29
C GLN A 95 7.03 2.68 13.49
N LEU A 96 6.51 3.33 12.47
CA LEU A 96 6.05 4.72 12.56
C LEU A 96 4.87 4.88 13.53
N LEU A 97 3.85 4.01 13.44
CA LEU A 97 2.59 4.16 14.14
C LEU A 97 2.58 3.52 15.53
N GLU A 98 3.32 2.43 15.72
CA GLU A 98 3.34 1.63 16.96
C GLU A 98 4.70 1.64 17.66
N GLY A 99 5.77 2.16 17.03
CA GLY A 99 7.13 2.09 17.56
C GLY A 99 7.75 0.69 17.50
N VAL A 100 7.12 -0.26 16.83
CA VAL A 100 7.53 -1.66 16.73
C VAL A 100 7.92 -1.99 15.30
N ARG A 101 9.17 -2.40 15.09
CA ARG A 101 9.67 -2.75 13.75
C ARG A 101 8.95 -3.98 13.20
N THR A 102 8.62 -3.92 11.92
CA THR A 102 8.07 -5.07 11.20
C THR A 102 9.12 -6.16 11.05
N VAL A 103 8.76 -7.40 11.40
CA VAL A 103 9.58 -8.57 11.11
C VAL A 103 9.36 -8.95 9.67
N LEU A 104 10.39 -8.76 8.85
CA LEU A 104 10.32 -9.06 7.43
C LEU A 104 10.31 -10.57 7.19
N HIS A 105 9.50 -11.00 6.24
CA HIS A 105 9.40 -12.41 5.83
C HIS A 105 9.35 -12.52 4.30
N GLU A 106 9.58 -13.71 3.80
CA GLU A 106 9.44 -14.00 2.38
C GLU A 106 8.00 -13.74 1.93
N GLY A 107 7.85 -13.05 0.81
CA GLY A 107 6.52 -12.63 0.30
C GLY A 107 5.96 -11.35 0.93
N GLN A 108 6.74 -10.67 1.77
CA GLN A 108 6.37 -9.34 2.29
C GLN A 108 5.89 -8.41 1.17
N ARG A 109 4.80 -7.69 1.42
CA ARG A 109 4.19 -6.76 0.46
C ARG A 109 4.35 -5.32 0.90
N MET A 110 4.34 -4.43 -0.09
CA MET A 110 4.29 -2.99 0.13
C MET A 110 3.25 -2.35 -0.78
N LEU A 111 2.65 -1.28 -0.32
CA LEU A 111 1.79 -0.41 -1.11
C LEU A 111 2.62 0.76 -1.61
N VAL A 112 2.59 1.02 -2.91
CA VAL A 112 3.15 2.24 -3.48
C VAL A 112 2.09 3.32 -3.40
N VAL A 113 2.39 4.37 -2.67
CA VAL A 113 1.47 5.46 -2.35
C VAL A 113 1.88 6.71 -3.10
N ARG A 114 0.91 7.41 -3.63
CA ARG A 114 1.14 8.70 -4.28
C ARG A 114 1.43 9.77 -3.23
N GLN A 115 2.48 10.54 -3.47
CA GLN A 115 2.86 11.67 -2.63
C GLN A 115 3.26 12.84 -3.52
N GLU A 116 3.08 14.06 -3.04
CA GLU A 116 3.61 15.26 -3.67
C GLU A 116 5.15 15.21 -3.69
N GLY A 117 5.73 15.31 -4.88
CA GLY A 117 7.19 15.19 -5.07
C GLY A 117 7.69 13.78 -5.39
N GLY A 118 6.82 12.77 -5.45
CA GLY A 118 7.17 11.40 -5.85
C GLY A 118 6.38 10.34 -5.08
N ASN A 119 6.52 9.10 -5.49
CA ASN A 119 5.87 7.98 -4.80
C ASN A 119 6.73 7.50 -3.62
N VAL A 120 6.08 6.90 -2.63
CA VAL A 120 6.70 6.25 -1.48
C VAL A 120 6.08 4.86 -1.31
N ALA A 121 6.87 3.89 -0.88
CA ALA A 121 6.34 2.58 -0.53
C ALA A 121 6.14 2.49 0.98
N VAL A 122 5.05 1.85 1.39
CA VAL A 122 4.75 1.57 2.79
C VAL A 122 4.58 0.07 2.99
N LEU A 123 5.26 -0.49 3.98
CA LEU A 123 5.12 -1.91 4.34
C LEU A 123 3.76 -2.19 4.95
N ILE A 124 3.22 -3.36 4.61
CA ILE A 124 2.01 -3.92 5.22
C ILE A 124 2.32 -5.35 5.71
N ASP A 125 1.73 -5.77 6.83
CA ASP A 125 1.94 -7.13 7.35
C ASP A 125 1.21 -8.19 6.52
N GLU A 126 0.04 -7.84 5.97
CA GLU A 126 -0.79 -8.76 5.17
C GLU A 126 -1.66 -7.98 4.20
N LEU A 127 -1.85 -8.53 3.00
CA LEU A 127 -2.73 -7.99 1.98
C LEU A 127 -4.01 -8.83 1.90
N PHE A 128 -5.16 -8.17 2.08
CA PHE A 128 -6.46 -8.81 1.91
C PHE A 128 -7.11 -8.55 0.55
N GLY A 129 -6.50 -7.67 -0.27
CA GLY A 129 -7.01 -7.28 -1.58
C GLY A 129 -8.20 -6.32 -1.51
N GLN A 130 -9.00 -6.29 -2.57
CA GLN A 130 -10.17 -5.41 -2.64
C GLN A 130 -11.18 -5.72 -1.55
N ARG A 131 -11.66 -4.66 -0.89
CA ARG A 131 -12.76 -4.72 0.08
C ARG A 131 -13.82 -3.69 -0.30
N SER A 132 -15.08 -4.07 -0.05
CA SER A 132 -16.25 -3.23 -0.27
C SER A 132 -17.07 -3.19 1.01
N PHE A 133 -17.49 -2.01 1.42
CA PHE A 133 -18.22 -1.80 2.64
C PHE A 133 -19.53 -1.08 2.36
N LEU A 134 -20.63 -1.65 2.84
CA LEU A 134 -21.95 -1.06 2.74
C LEU A 134 -22.13 0.04 3.80
N PRO A 135 -22.96 1.06 3.54
CA PRO A 135 -23.29 2.08 4.55
C PRO A 135 -23.83 1.51 5.85
N SER A 136 -24.60 0.42 5.77
CA SER A 136 -25.18 -0.28 6.94
C SER A 136 -24.14 -0.96 7.84
N GLN A 137 -22.92 -1.18 7.32
CA GLN A 137 -21.80 -1.78 8.06
C GLN A 137 -20.93 -0.75 8.78
N ARG A 138 -21.23 0.54 8.60
CA ARG A 138 -20.48 1.62 9.25
C ARG A 138 -20.68 1.55 10.77
N LEU A 139 -19.57 1.64 11.49
CA LEU A 139 -19.62 1.75 12.94
C LEU A 139 -19.96 3.18 13.36
N ASP A 140 -20.81 3.31 14.37
CA ASP A 140 -21.09 4.58 15.02
C ASP A 140 -19.84 5.10 15.75
N ASP A 141 -19.72 6.40 15.94
CA ASP A 141 -18.54 7.03 16.54
C ASP A 141 -18.23 6.48 17.95
N ALA A 142 -19.26 6.15 18.75
CA ALA A 142 -19.06 5.54 20.05
C ALA A 142 -18.48 4.13 19.97
N VAL A 143 -18.93 3.31 19.00
CA VAL A 143 -18.43 1.96 18.75
C VAL A 143 -17.03 2.03 18.17
N LEU A 144 -16.79 2.98 17.29
CA LEU A 144 -15.46 3.24 16.72
C LEU A 144 -14.45 3.58 17.81
N ALA A 145 -14.79 4.48 18.73
CA ALA A 145 -13.92 4.83 19.86
C ALA A 145 -13.61 3.63 20.77
N ALA A 146 -14.61 2.75 20.99
CA ALA A 146 -14.46 1.56 21.81
C ALA A 146 -13.70 0.42 21.12
N SER A 147 -13.66 0.37 19.80
CA SER A 147 -13.04 -0.71 19.02
C SER A 147 -11.51 -0.77 19.16
N GLY A 148 -10.89 0.32 19.61
CA GLY A 148 -9.43 0.45 19.69
C GLY A 148 -8.73 0.58 18.31
N ILE A 149 -9.48 0.59 17.21
CA ILE A 149 -8.93 0.79 15.86
C ILE A 149 -8.23 2.14 15.75
N PRO A 150 -8.86 3.28 16.11
CA PRO A 150 -8.22 4.59 16.04
C PRO A 150 -7.37 4.91 17.28
N ALA A 151 -6.92 3.90 18.04
CA ALA A 151 -6.11 4.16 19.23
C ALA A 151 -4.70 4.62 18.88
N GLY A 152 -4.15 5.53 19.71
CA GLY A 152 -2.82 6.09 19.53
C GLY A 152 -2.71 6.93 18.26
N ARG A 153 -1.60 6.79 17.56
CA ARG A 153 -1.30 7.59 16.34
C ARG A 153 -2.25 7.31 15.17
N TYR A 154 -2.93 6.18 15.18
CA TYR A 154 -3.92 5.83 14.14
C TYR A 154 -5.11 6.80 14.12
N SER A 155 -5.46 7.41 15.25
CA SER A 155 -6.58 8.35 15.36
C SER A 155 -6.49 9.55 14.41
N HIS A 156 -5.28 9.93 14.02
CA HIS A 156 -5.05 11.04 13.09
C HIS A 156 -5.37 10.68 11.62
N PHE A 157 -5.46 9.39 11.31
CA PHE A 157 -5.55 8.89 9.94
C PHE A 157 -6.82 8.08 9.68
N ILE A 158 -7.61 7.77 10.72
CA ILE A 158 -8.84 6.99 10.62
C ILE A 158 -10.03 7.85 11.03
N ASP A 159 -10.95 8.11 10.08
CA ASP A 159 -12.17 8.90 10.32
C ASP A 159 -13.39 8.03 10.58
N ARG A 160 -13.38 6.82 10.03
CA ARG A 160 -14.53 5.92 10.03
C ARG A 160 -14.04 4.48 10.01
N ALA A 161 -14.90 3.60 10.47
CA ALA A 161 -14.68 2.18 10.38
C ALA A 161 -15.97 1.46 9.99
N PHE A 162 -15.80 0.23 9.55
CA PHE A 162 -16.88 -0.66 9.15
C PHE A 162 -16.69 -2.02 9.80
N ARG A 163 -17.79 -2.73 10.02
CA ARG A 163 -17.77 -4.12 10.45
C ARG A 163 -18.06 -5.02 9.26
N LEU A 164 -17.10 -5.89 8.93
CA LEU A 164 -17.23 -6.88 7.86
C LEU A 164 -16.72 -8.22 8.35
N ASP A 165 -17.55 -9.28 8.22
CA ASP A 165 -17.19 -10.65 8.62
C ASP A 165 -16.66 -10.73 10.08
N ASP A 166 -17.40 -10.16 11.02
CA ASP A 166 -17.05 -10.06 12.45
C ASP A 166 -15.74 -9.35 12.78
N HIS A 167 -15.20 -8.61 11.81
CA HIS A 167 -13.97 -7.83 11.98
C HIS A 167 -14.21 -6.34 11.74
N ASP A 168 -13.61 -5.54 12.59
CA ASP A 168 -13.63 -4.10 12.45
C ASP A 168 -12.50 -3.64 11.54
N TRP A 169 -12.84 -2.79 10.56
CA TRP A 169 -11.95 -2.25 9.55
C TRP A 169 -11.88 -0.74 9.65
N GLY A 170 -10.71 -0.19 9.91
CA GLY A 170 -10.49 1.25 9.87
C GLY A 170 -10.22 1.75 8.46
N ILE A 171 -10.90 2.83 8.04
CA ILE A 171 -10.57 3.50 6.78
C ILE A 171 -9.41 4.45 7.05
N PHE A 172 -8.25 4.06 6.54
CA PHE A 172 -6.97 4.73 6.79
C PHE A 172 -6.58 5.59 5.59
N SER A 173 -6.36 6.88 5.83
CA SER A 173 -5.90 7.80 4.79
C SER A 173 -4.37 7.80 4.70
N LEU A 174 -3.85 7.18 3.63
CA LEU A 174 -2.44 7.23 3.27
C LEU A 174 -2.03 8.62 2.80
N ASP A 175 -2.93 9.36 2.14
CA ASP A 175 -2.68 10.74 1.72
C ASP A 175 -2.43 11.65 2.93
N ARG A 176 -3.27 11.58 3.97
CA ARG A 176 -3.03 12.35 5.21
C ARG A 176 -1.72 11.97 5.88
N LEU A 177 -1.39 10.68 5.93
CA LEU A 177 -0.14 10.20 6.50
C LEU A 177 1.07 10.82 5.79
N THR A 178 1.11 10.72 4.46
CA THR A 178 2.24 11.19 3.66
C THR A 178 2.43 12.70 3.66
N ARG A 179 1.38 13.45 4.02
CA ARG A 179 1.43 14.93 4.18
C ARG A 179 1.90 15.37 5.54
N THR A 180 2.00 14.49 6.53
CA THR A 180 2.48 14.89 7.86
C THR A 180 3.94 15.36 7.81
N PRO A 181 4.31 16.41 8.58
CA PRO A 181 5.70 16.85 8.66
C PRO A 181 6.65 15.75 9.11
N GLU A 182 6.21 14.90 10.03
CA GLU A 182 6.98 13.76 10.52
C GLU A 182 7.32 12.78 9.40
N PHE A 183 6.35 12.43 8.55
CA PHE A 183 6.58 11.52 7.43
C PHE A 183 7.49 12.13 6.36
N ARG A 184 7.38 13.45 6.14
CA ARG A 184 8.22 14.17 5.18
C ARG A 184 9.67 14.33 5.65
N GLN A 185 9.91 14.34 6.96
CA GLN A 185 11.23 14.43 7.57
C GLN A 185 11.85 13.03 7.75
N ALA A 186 12.11 12.34 6.65
CA ALA A 186 12.72 11.00 6.68
C ALA A 186 14.18 11.00 7.20
N ALA A 187 14.85 12.16 7.20
CA ALA A 187 16.18 12.31 7.81
C ALA A 187 16.04 12.61 9.31
N SER A 188 16.89 11.98 10.13
CA SER A 188 16.97 12.31 11.56
C SER A 188 17.73 13.63 11.77
N ASP A 189 17.32 14.42 12.76
CA ASP A 189 17.96 15.73 13.07
C ASP A 189 19.46 15.63 13.43
N GLY A 190 19.97 14.42 13.68
CA GLY A 190 21.40 14.18 13.96
C GLY A 190 22.32 14.08 12.74
N ALA A 191 21.77 14.05 11.53
CA ALA A 191 22.53 13.88 10.29
C ALA A 191 22.93 15.20 9.61
N ARG A 192 23.16 16.28 10.36
CA ARG A 192 23.82 17.46 9.77
C ARG A 192 25.26 17.11 9.49
N PRO A 193 25.75 17.21 8.23
CA PRO A 193 27.17 17.07 7.97
C PRO A 193 27.87 18.18 8.74
N HIS A 194 28.81 17.81 9.62
CA HIS A 194 29.78 18.75 10.14
C HIS A 194 30.58 19.26 8.94
N THR A 195 30.26 20.46 8.51
CA THR A 195 31.14 21.22 7.65
C THR A 195 32.32 21.61 8.54
N SER A 196 33.38 20.81 8.50
CA SER A 196 34.66 21.19 9.05
C SER A 196 35.16 22.37 8.23
N ALA A 197 34.92 23.55 8.72
CA ALA A 197 35.67 24.71 8.30
C ALA A 197 37.15 24.42 8.60
N SER A 198 37.94 24.17 7.58
CA SER A 198 39.37 24.16 7.64
C SER A 198 39.82 25.64 7.88
N ASP A 199 40.02 25.94 9.13
CA ASP A 199 40.85 27.09 9.51
C ASP A 199 42.28 26.82 9.02
N THR A 200 42.67 27.51 7.98
CA THR A 200 44.05 27.62 7.56
C THR A 200 44.63 28.82 8.27
N PRO A 201 45.64 28.69 9.16
CA PRO A 201 46.35 29.85 9.69
C PRO A 201 47.18 30.46 8.59
N GLU A 202 46.95 31.73 8.29
CA GLU A 202 47.90 32.58 7.57
C GLU A 202 49.21 32.70 8.40
N GLU A 203 50.28 32.13 7.90
CA GLU A 203 51.62 32.44 8.35
C GLU A 203 52.04 33.81 7.79
N ASP A 204 52.05 34.79 8.71
CA ASP A 204 52.80 36.04 8.55
C ASP A 204 54.31 35.73 8.41
N HIS A 205 54.91 36.03 7.30
CA HIS A 205 56.33 36.24 7.17
C HIS A 205 56.61 37.71 6.83
N GLU A 206 56.94 38.46 7.90
CA GLU A 206 57.77 39.63 7.81
C GLU A 206 59.22 39.19 7.49
N HIS A 207 59.74 39.66 6.36
CA HIS A 207 61.05 40.28 6.27
C HIS A 207 61.23 40.96 4.90
#